data_65e77da413d72f5d341dfa6e5ebf1582
#
_entry.id   65e77da413d72f5d341dfa6e5ebf1582
#
_cell.length_a   1.000
_cell.length_b   1.000
_cell.length_c   1.000
_cell.angle_alpha   90.00
_cell.angle_beta   90.00
_cell.angle_gamma   90.00
#
_symmetry.space_group_name_H-M   'P 1'
#
loop_
_entity.id
_entity.type
_entity.pdbx_description
1 polymer ?
#
loop_
_entity_poly.entity_id
_entity_poly.type
_entity_poly.pdbx_seq_one_letter_code
_entity_poly.pdbx_strand_id
1 'polypeptide(L)'
;GIEVLPPDVNTSDYDFAIENRHDGQPVIRFGLGAIKNVGAQPVQLIMDARQEGPFFDLTDFAKRVDLRQVGRRALECLIKVGSFDRFGPRTALLKDLENIIAVSSHFFRAKEAGQMMLFDASDANEDQFILHEPTYTNKREELVWERELIGLYVSDHPLSAYQKTFKERVTHFSNQLPEAAEKEKVVV
;
A
#
# COMPACT_ATOMS: atom_id res chain seq x y z
N GLY A 1 -12.49 16.37 -9.93
CA GLY A 1 -12.38 15.95 -8.53
C GLY A 1 -10.93 15.95 -8.09
N ILE A 2 -10.67 15.92 -6.79
CA ILE A 2 -9.32 15.80 -6.24
C ILE A 2 -8.96 14.31 -6.26
N GLU A 3 -7.77 13.99 -6.77
CA GLU A 3 -7.27 12.61 -6.78
C GLU A 3 -6.76 12.21 -5.40
N VAL A 4 -7.05 10.96 -5.00
CA VAL A 4 -6.53 10.37 -3.75
C VAL A 4 -5.54 9.28 -4.14
N LEU A 5 -4.29 9.46 -3.71
CA LEU A 5 -3.21 8.49 -3.93
C LEU A 5 -3.25 7.39 -2.85
N PRO A 6 -2.91 6.15 -3.20
CA PRO A 6 -2.87 5.05 -2.24
C PRO A 6 -1.84 5.30 -1.14
N PRO A 7 -1.99 4.65 0.03
CA PRO A 7 -0.97 4.69 1.06
C PRO A 7 0.33 4.04 0.57
N ASP A 8 1.48 4.57 1.02
CA ASP A 8 2.81 4.06 0.68
C ASP A 8 3.73 4.22 1.90
N VAL A 9 4.44 3.17 2.30
CA VAL A 9 5.32 3.17 3.49
C VAL A 9 6.45 4.18 3.39
N ASN A 10 6.84 4.58 2.17
CA ASN A 10 7.91 5.55 1.94
C ASN A 10 7.46 7.00 1.90
N THR A 11 6.17 7.27 1.63
CA THR A 11 5.70 8.63 1.40
C THR A 11 4.54 9.05 2.30
N SER A 12 3.67 8.12 2.73
CA SER A 12 2.53 8.46 3.57
C SER A 12 2.92 8.84 4.99
N ASP A 13 2.29 9.88 5.51
CA ASP A 13 2.37 10.23 6.92
C ASP A 13 1.28 9.50 7.73
N TYR A 14 1.17 9.83 9.02
CA TYR A 14 0.12 9.31 9.88
C TYR A 14 -1.26 9.76 9.38
N ASP A 15 -1.40 11.05 9.14
CA ASP A 15 -2.61 11.68 8.60
C ASP A 15 -2.55 11.82 7.08
N PHE A 16 -3.68 12.21 6.49
CA PHE A 16 -3.73 12.58 5.07
C PHE A 16 -2.84 13.80 4.81
N ALA A 17 -2.09 13.76 3.73
CA ALA A 17 -1.22 14.85 3.31
C ALA A 17 -1.58 15.36 1.91
N ILE A 18 -1.41 16.67 1.70
CA ILE A 18 -1.53 17.24 0.36
C ILE A 18 -0.16 17.18 -0.31
N GLU A 19 -0.09 16.52 -1.44
CA GLU A 19 1.09 16.47 -2.30
C GLU A 19 0.82 17.23 -3.60
N ASN A 20 1.86 17.71 -4.25
CA ASN A 20 1.77 18.27 -5.60
C ASN A 20 2.33 17.28 -6.62
N ARG A 21 1.55 16.99 -7.65
CA ARG A 21 2.04 16.23 -8.80
C ARG A 21 3.10 17.04 -9.57
N HIS A 22 3.79 16.36 -10.46
CA HIS A 22 4.78 17.02 -11.37
C HIS A 22 4.15 18.12 -12.23
N ASP A 23 2.84 18.07 -12.51
CA ASP A 23 2.07 19.09 -13.23
C ASP A 23 1.59 20.23 -12.32
N GLY A 24 1.93 20.19 -11.01
CA GLY A 24 1.54 21.18 -10.02
C GLY A 24 0.11 21.01 -9.48
N GLN A 25 -0.64 19.98 -9.91
CA GLN A 25 -1.99 19.74 -9.37
C GLN A 25 -1.92 19.13 -7.97
N PRO A 26 -2.75 19.65 -7.02
CA PRO A 26 -2.81 19.08 -5.69
C PRO A 26 -3.51 17.72 -5.71
N VAL A 27 -2.92 16.75 -4.99
CA VAL A 27 -3.47 15.42 -4.75
C VAL A 27 -3.43 15.13 -3.26
N ILE A 28 -4.26 14.21 -2.79
CA ILE A 28 -4.29 13.80 -1.39
C ILE A 28 -3.61 12.43 -1.26
N ARG A 29 -2.54 12.34 -0.46
CA ARG A 29 -1.93 11.07 -0.06
C ARG A 29 -2.72 10.47 1.09
N PHE A 30 -3.07 9.18 0.99
CA PHE A 30 -3.76 8.47 2.06
C PHE A 30 -2.83 8.25 3.25
N GLY A 31 -3.29 8.62 4.47
CA GLY A 31 -2.52 8.47 5.69
C GLY A 31 -2.50 7.03 6.21
N LEU A 32 -1.35 6.57 6.75
CA LEU A 32 -1.22 5.22 7.29
C LEU A 32 -2.09 4.98 8.53
N GLY A 33 -2.32 6.02 9.34
CA GLY A 33 -3.15 5.96 10.55
C GLY A 33 -4.65 5.79 10.28
N ALA A 34 -5.11 6.08 9.05
CA ALA A 34 -6.51 5.90 8.67
C ALA A 34 -6.84 4.46 8.22
N ILE A 35 -5.84 3.58 8.13
CA ILE A 35 -6.02 2.17 7.76
C ILE A 35 -6.54 1.38 8.97
N LYS A 36 -7.65 0.66 8.80
CA LYS A 36 -8.21 -0.18 9.86
C LYS A 36 -7.18 -1.22 10.36
N ASN A 37 -7.15 -1.43 11.66
CA ASN A 37 -6.24 -2.33 12.37
C ASN A 37 -4.75 -1.92 12.31
N VAL A 38 -4.44 -0.73 11.83
CA VAL A 38 -3.11 -0.15 11.91
C VAL A 38 -3.13 0.93 12.98
N GLY A 39 -2.51 0.65 14.12
CA GLY A 39 -2.46 1.58 15.26
C GLY A 39 -1.38 2.65 15.09
N ALA A 40 -1.37 3.62 16.00
CA ALA A 40 -0.39 4.71 15.97
C ALA A 40 1.06 4.22 16.13
N GLN A 41 1.30 3.24 17.00
CA GLN A 41 2.65 2.71 17.24
C GLN A 41 3.29 2.07 16.00
N PRO A 42 2.64 1.16 15.26
CA PRO A 42 3.13 0.66 13.98
C PRO A 42 3.50 1.76 12.98
N VAL A 43 2.66 2.77 12.84
CA VAL A 43 2.91 3.89 11.93
C VAL A 43 4.13 4.69 12.36
N GLN A 44 4.24 4.98 13.66
CA GLN A 44 5.37 5.74 14.19
C GLN A 44 6.70 5.01 13.98
N LEU A 45 6.74 3.68 14.21
CA LEU A 45 7.94 2.87 13.96
C LEU A 45 8.39 2.93 12.49
N ILE A 46 7.45 2.90 11.55
CA ILE A 46 7.74 3.03 10.11
C ILE A 46 8.26 4.43 9.80
N MET A 47 7.61 5.47 10.33
CA MET A 47 7.99 6.87 10.10
C MET A 47 9.37 7.19 10.69
N ASP A 48 9.67 6.70 11.89
CA ASP A 48 10.97 6.89 12.54
C ASP A 48 12.09 6.22 11.76
N ALA A 49 11.90 4.97 11.34
CA ALA A 49 12.88 4.27 10.52
C ALA A 49 13.12 4.98 9.17
N ARG A 50 12.06 5.58 8.58
CA ARG A 50 12.14 6.30 7.30
C ARG A 50 12.93 7.63 7.39
N GLN A 51 13.17 8.18 8.58
CA GLN A 51 13.97 9.40 8.74
C GLN A 51 15.40 9.23 8.23
N GLU A 52 15.95 8.02 8.24
CA GLU A 52 17.25 7.69 7.65
C GLU A 52 17.23 7.60 6.11
N GLY A 53 16.10 7.80 5.48
CA GLY A 53 15.85 7.71 4.05
C GLY A 53 14.77 6.70 3.69
N PRO A 54 14.33 6.68 2.42
CA PRO A 54 13.32 5.74 1.95
C PRO A 54 13.82 4.29 2.04
N PHE A 55 12.89 3.36 2.22
CA PHE A 55 13.21 1.94 2.14
C PHE A 55 13.45 1.54 0.69
N PHE A 56 14.61 0.89 0.44
CA PHE A 56 15.01 0.50 -0.91
C PHE A 56 14.30 -0.76 -1.39
N ASP A 57 14.21 -1.75 -0.50
CA ASP A 57 13.56 -3.03 -0.72
C ASP A 57 12.94 -3.57 0.57
N LEU A 58 12.36 -4.75 0.49
CA LEU A 58 11.70 -5.40 1.60
C LEU A 58 12.67 -5.85 2.69
N THR A 59 13.91 -6.20 2.32
CA THR A 59 14.97 -6.59 3.26
C THR A 59 15.43 -5.38 4.08
N ASP A 60 15.65 -4.24 3.42
CA ASP A 60 15.98 -2.98 4.09
C ASP A 60 14.86 -2.55 5.04
N PHE A 61 13.60 -2.65 4.61
CA PHE A 61 12.45 -2.40 5.47
C PHE A 61 12.45 -3.31 6.71
N ALA A 62 12.62 -4.63 6.54
CA ALA A 62 12.60 -5.60 7.62
C ALA A 62 13.78 -5.46 8.60
N LYS A 63 14.94 -4.94 8.15
CA LYS A 63 16.13 -4.68 8.99
C LYS A 63 16.06 -3.34 9.72
N ARG A 64 15.26 -2.37 9.23
CA ARG A 64 15.12 -1.04 9.84
C ARG A 64 13.89 -0.90 10.71
N VAL A 65 12.82 -1.67 10.44
CA VAL A 65 11.57 -1.66 11.20
C VAL A 65 11.43 -2.95 11.99
N ASP A 66 11.31 -2.85 13.33
CA ASP A 66 11.06 -4.03 14.18
C ASP A 66 9.62 -4.53 14.01
N LEU A 67 9.44 -5.52 13.13
CA LEU A 67 8.12 -6.06 12.80
C LEU A 67 7.46 -6.84 13.94
N ARG A 68 8.22 -7.19 14.99
CA ARG A 68 7.64 -7.77 16.22
C ARG A 68 6.74 -6.75 16.92
N GLN A 69 7.12 -5.46 16.86
CA GLN A 69 6.37 -4.35 17.45
C GLN A 69 5.26 -3.82 16.52
N VAL A 70 5.45 -3.86 15.21
CA VAL A 70 4.40 -3.54 14.22
C VAL A 70 3.24 -4.52 14.35
N GLY A 71 3.56 -5.79 14.51
CA GLY A 71 2.60 -6.87 14.64
C GLY A 71 2.04 -7.37 13.30
N ARG A 72 1.82 -8.68 13.24
CA ARG A 72 1.37 -9.40 12.04
C ARG A 72 0.13 -8.78 11.40
N ARG A 73 -0.88 -8.46 12.22
CA ARG A 73 -2.18 -7.95 11.73
C ARG A 73 -2.05 -6.57 11.06
N ALA A 74 -1.26 -5.67 11.64
CA ALA A 74 -1.04 -4.36 11.07
C ALA A 74 -0.26 -4.46 9.74
N LEU A 75 0.79 -5.29 9.71
CA LEU A 75 1.58 -5.53 8.50
C LEU A 75 0.71 -6.13 7.37
N GLU A 76 -0.13 -7.12 7.68
CA GLU A 76 -1.08 -7.70 6.74
C GLU A 76 -2.04 -6.64 6.17
N CYS A 77 -2.61 -5.77 7.02
CA CYS A 77 -3.50 -4.70 6.56
C CYS A 77 -2.77 -3.67 5.69
N LEU A 78 -1.56 -3.28 6.05
CA LEU A 78 -0.71 -2.39 5.24
C LEU A 78 -0.43 -2.97 3.85
N ILE A 79 -0.11 -4.27 3.75
CA ILE A 79 0.11 -4.95 2.47
C ILE A 79 -1.18 -4.98 1.64
N LYS A 80 -2.31 -5.36 2.24
CA LYS A 80 -3.61 -5.46 1.56
C LYS A 80 -4.09 -4.16 0.92
N VAL A 81 -3.79 -3.02 1.54
CA VAL A 81 -4.16 -1.70 0.98
C VAL A 81 -3.14 -1.13 0.00
N GLY A 82 -2.07 -1.88 -0.29
CA GLY A 82 -1.07 -1.49 -1.28
C GLY A 82 0.06 -0.61 -0.77
N SER A 83 0.20 -0.43 0.56
CA SER A 83 1.29 0.38 1.11
C SER A 83 2.70 -0.14 0.76
N PHE A 84 2.78 -1.39 0.30
CA PHE A 84 4.02 -2.09 -0.09
C PHE A 84 4.10 -2.42 -1.58
N ASP A 85 3.20 -1.89 -2.42
CA ASP A 85 3.11 -2.23 -3.85
C ASP A 85 4.42 -1.99 -4.62
N ARG A 86 5.27 -1.09 -4.12
CA ARG A 86 6.60 -0.84 -4.70
C ARG A 86 7.59 -2.00 -4.51
N PHE A 87 7.38 -2.87 -3.53
CA PHE A 87 8.28 -4.00 -3.23
C PHE A 87 7.82 -5.30 -3.88
N GLY A 88 6.58 -5.36 -4.37
CA GLY A 88 6.06 -6.52 -5.07
C GLY A 88 4.55 -6.67 -4.98
N PRO A 89 4.00 -7.68 -5.68
CA PRO A 89 2.56 -7.95 -5.67
C PRO A 89 2.04 -8.29 -4.28
N ARG A 90 0.88 -7.77 -3.90
CA ARG A 90 0.26 -7.95 -2.58
C ARG A 90 0.09 -9.42 -2.21
N THR A 91 -0.29 -10.27 -3.16
CA THR A 91 -0.45 -11.72 -2.94
C THR A 91 0.87 -12.43 -2.63
N ALA A 92 1.98 -12.02 -3.27
CA ALA A 92 3.32 -12.55 -2.97
C ALA A 92 3.76 -12.11 -1.57
N LEU A 93 3.61 -10.82 -1.25
CA LEU A 93 3.94 -10.28 0.07
C LEU A 93 3.15 -10.95 1.19
N LEU A 94 1.85 -11.21 0.98
CA LEU A 94 1.02 -11.91 1.95
C LEU A 94 1.42 -13.38 2.12
N LYS A 95 1.84 -14.04 1.05
CA LYS A 95 2.34 -15.43 1.09
C LYS A 95 3.62 -15.53 1.90
N ASP A 96 4.51 -14.53 1.76
CA ASP A 96 5.80 -14.48 2.43
C ASP A 96 5.79 -13.72 3.77
N LEU A 97 4.62 -13.33 4.26
CA LEU A 97 4.46 -12.49 5.46
C LEU A 97 5.21 -13.04 6.68
N GLU A 98 5.11 -14.33 6.94
CA GLU A 98 5.78 -14.97 8.08
C GLU A 98 7.31 -14.93 7.93
N ASN A 99 7.80 -15.11 6.71
CA ASN A 99 9.24 -15.02 6.42
C ASN A 99 9.74 -13.58 6.61
N ILE A 100 8.98 -12.58 6.16
CA ILE A 100 9.31 -11.16 6.35
C ILE A 100 9.46 -10.84 7.85
N ILE A 101 8.49 -11.28 8.65
CA ILE A 101 8.52 -11.11 10.11
C ILE A 101 9.70 -11.87 10.74
N ALA A 102 9.99 -13.09 10.27
CA ALA A 102 11.09 -13.89 10.78
C ALA A 102 12.46 -13.23 10.54
N VAL A 103 12.69 -12.69 9.33
CA VAL A 103 13.94 -11.95 9.00
C VAL A 103 14.11 -10.76 9.93
N SER A 104 13.07 -9.93 10.10
CA SER A 104 13.12 -8.80 11.03
C SER A 104 13.39 -9.25 12.47
N SER A 105 12.69 -10.29 12.92
CA SER A 105 12.85 -10.81 14.28
C SER A 105 14.27 -11.34 14.53
N HIS A 106 14.85 -12.05 13.58
CA HIS A 106 16.22 -12.55 13.66
C HIS A 106 17.21 -11.39 13.75
N PHE A 107 17.08 -10.40 12.88
CA PHE A 107 17.94 -9.22 12.84
C PHE A 107 17.91 -8.44 14.19
N PHE A 108 16.72 -8.10 14.69
CA PHE A 108 16.61 -7.32 15.91
C PHE A 108 17.04 -8.10 17.16
N ARG A 109 16.83 -9.42 17.21
CA ARG A 109 17.36 -10.26 18.31
C ARG A 109 18.89 -10.34 18.28
N ALA A 110 19.50 -10.47 17.11
CA ALA A 110 20.95 -10.47 16.98
C ALA A 110 21.54 -9.11 17.40
N LYS A 111 20.88 -8.01 17.04
CA LYS A 111 21.24 -6.66 17.45
C LYS A 111 21.16 -6.48 18.97
N GLU A 112 20.07 -6.93 19.61
CA GLU A 112 19.86 -6.88 21.07
C GLU A 112 20.89 -7.74 21.81
N ALA A 113 21.30 -8.88 21.27
CA ALA A 113 22.32 -9.77 21.84
C ALA A 113 23.77 -9.26 21.63
N GLY A 114 23.97 -8.13 20.95
CA GLY A 114 25.30 -7.56 20.67
C GLY A 114 26.12 -8.39 19.65
N GLN A 115 25.52 -9.34 18.97
CA GLN A 115 26.21 -10.25 18.03
C GLN A 115 26.55 -9.59 16.70
N MET A 116 25.93 -8.45 16.35
CA MET A 116 26.10 -7.79 15.06
C MET A 116 27.48 -7.15 14.86
N MET A 117 28.25 -6.88 15.93
CA MET A 117 29.60 -6.32 15.78
C MET A 117 30.63 -7.29 15.19
N LEU A 118 30.32 -8.60 15.09
CA LEU A 118 31.27 -9.61 14.64
C LEU A 118 31.08 -10.04 13.17
N PHE A 119 29.93 -9.79 12.55
CA PHE A 119 29.55 -10.33 11.24
C PHE A 119 29.23 -9.29 10.17
N ASP A 120 29.45 -8.00 10.43
CA ASP A 120 29.03 -6.88 9.56
C ASP A 120 29.81 -6.79 8.22
N ALA A 121 30.74 -7.70 7.94
CA ALA A 121 31.62 -7.62 6.77
C ALA A 121 31.52 -8.80 5.78
N SER A 122 30.86 -9.92 6.07
CA SER A 122 30.97 -11.11 5.23
C SER A 122 29.68 -11.65 4.59
N ASP A 123 28.47 -11.30 5.11
CA ASP A 123 27.24 -11.99 4.70
C ASP A 123 26.16 -11.07 4.07
N ALA A 124 26.57 -10.00 3.43
CA ALA A 124 25.64 -9.04 2.77
C ALA A 124 24.78 -9.65 1.64
N ASN A 125 25.07 -10.86 1.19
CA ASN A 125 24.38 -11.51 0.08
C ASN A 125 23.44 -12.66 0.47
N GLU A 126 23.46 -13.18 1.69
CA GLU A 126 22.64 -14.35 2.05
C GLU A 126 21.22 -13.99 2.55
N ASP A 127 20.99 -12.76 2.97
CA ASP A 127 19.72 -12.30 3.54
C ASP A 127 18.82 -11.56 2.55
N GLN A 128 19.08 -11.62 1.26
CA GLN A 128 18.24 -10.92 0.29
C GLN A 128 16.88 -11.64 0.15
N PHE A 129 15.83 -10.92 0.44
CA PHE A 129 14.47 -11.46 0.38
C PHE A 129 14.08 -11.74 -1.07
N ILE A 130 13.96 -13.01 -1.44
CA ILE A 130 13.40 -13.41 -2.73
C ILE A 130 11.92 -13.70 -2.52
N LEU A 131 11.06 -12.77 -2.97
CA LEU A 131 9.63 -13.01 -2.97
C LEU A 131 9.27 -14.19 -3.85
N HIS A 132 8.42 -15.08 -3.33
CA HIS A 132 7.84 -16.11 -4.16
C HIS A 132 6.97 -15.47 -5.24
N GLU A 133 7.09 -15.95 -6.48
CA GLU A 133 6.23 -15.47 -7.56
C GLU A 133 4.76 -15.65 -7.16
N PRO A 134 3.93 -14.62 -7.39
CA PRO A 134 2.50 -14.73 -7.09
C PRO A 134 1.89 -15.77 -8.01
N THR A 135 1.12 -16.68 -7.43
CA THR A 135 0.42 -17.72 -8.18
C THR A 135 -0.66 -17.10 -9.10
N TYR A 136 -1.15 -15.92 -8.71
CA TYR A 136 -2.10 -15.09 -9.48
C TYR A 136 -2.20 -13.71 -8.82
N THR A 137 -2.60 -12.70 -9.61
CA THR A 137 -3.03 -11.39 -9.09
C THR A 137 -4.52 -11.28 -9.32
N ASN A 138 -5.28 -11.08 -8.24
CA ASN A 138 -6.73 -10.89 -8.32
C ASN A 138 -7.07 -9.44 -8.00
N LYS A 139 -7.12 -8.61 -9.04
CA LYS A 139 -7.44 -7.18 -8.90
C LYS A 139 -8.77 -6.93 -8.17
N ARG A 140 -9.76 -7.80 -8.39
CA ARG A 140 -11.05 -7.70 -7.70
C ARG A 140 -10.92 -7.91 -6.19
N GLU A 141 -10.06 -8.85 -5.77
CA GLU A 141 -9.79 -9.13 -4.36
C GLU A 141 -9.06 -7.96 -3.70
N GLU A 142 -8.07 -7.37 -4.39
CA GLU A 142 -7.37 -6.17 -3.92
C GLU A 142 -8.33 -5.00 -3.69
N LEU A 143 -9.27 -4.78 -4.59
CA LEU A 143 -10.30 -3.74 -4.44
C LEU A 143 -11.26 -4.03 -3.26
N VAL A 144 -11.57 -5.31 -2.98
CA VAL A 144 -12.34 -5.68 -1.78
C VAL A 144 -11.55 -5.32 -0.52
N TRP A 145 -10.26 -5.64 -0.46
CA TRP A 145 -9.41 -5.28 0.68
C TRP A 145 -9.33 -3.76 0.90
N GLU A 146 -9.16 -2.98 -0.17
CA GLU A 146 -9.18 -1.52 -0.08
C GLU A 146 -10.51 -1.04 0.51
N ARG A 147 -11.65 -1.49 -0.05
CA ARG A 147 -12.97 -1.12 0.44
C ARG A 147 -13.20 -1.46 1.91
N GLU A 148 -12.72 -2.62 2.36
CA GLU A 148 -12.88 -3.07 3.74
C GLU A 148 -12.00 -2.31 4.72
N LEU A 149 -10.74 -2.04 4.34
CA LEU A 149 -9.72 -1.50 5.25
C LEU A 149 -9.62 0.02 5.25
N ILE A 150 -9.89 0.68 4.12
CA ILE A 150 -9.80 2.14 4.00
C ILE A 150 -11.11 2.80 3.54
N GLY A 151 -12.12 2.00 3.16
CA GLY A 151 -13.44 2.50 2.80
C GLY A 151 -13.55 3.08 1.39
N LEU A 152 -12.45 3.17 0.65
CA LEU A 152 -12.34 3.73 -0.69
C LEU A 152 -11.68 2.73 -1.64
N TYR A 153 -11.85 2.95 -2.94
CA TYR A 153 -11.07 2.32 -3.99
C TYR A 153 -9.99 3.32 -4.42
N VAL A 154 -8.73 3.03 -4.16
CA VAL A 154 -7.61 3.96 -4.43
C VAL A 154 -6.70 3.50 -5.58
N SER A 155 -6.62 2.20 -5.85
CA SER A 155 -5.78 1.67 -6.92
C SER A 155 -6.50 1.58 -8.27
N ASP A 156 -7.82 1.33 -8.24
CA ASP A 156 -8.69 1.21 -9.42
C ASP A 156 -10.16 1.24 -8.96
N HIS A 157 -11.11 1.20 -9.89
CA HIS A 157 -12.53 1.13 -9.58
C HIS A 157 -13.15 -0.16 -10.14
N PRO A 158 -14.07 -0.86 -9.43
CA PRO A 158 -14.68 -2.10 -9.91
C PRO A 158 -15.37 -1.99 -11.27
N LEU A 159 -15.81 -0.78 -11.63
CA LEU A 159 -16.46 -0.51 -12.91
C LEU A 159 -15.49 -0.12 -14.03
N SER A 160 -14.18 0.02 -13.76
CA SER A 160 -13.19 0.40 -14.77
C SER A 160 -13.19 -0.54 -15.99
N ALA A 161 -13.33 -1.84 -15.74
CA ALA A 161 -13.42 -2.84 -16.81
C ALA A 161 -14.64 -2.65 -17.74
N TYR A 162 -15.67 -1.98 -17.25
CA TYR A 162 -16.93 -1.77 -17.99
C TYR A 162 -17.03 -0.36 -18.59
N GLN A 163 -16.06 0.51 -18.39
CA GLN A 163 -16.10 1.90 -18.86
C GLN A 163 -16.34 2.01 -20.37
N LYS A 164 -15.72 1.13 -21.16
CA LYS A 164 -15.93 1.12 -22.62
C LYS A 164 -17.37 0.78 -22.98
N THR A 165 -17.91 -0.26 -22.36
CA THR A 165 -19.30 -0.70 -22.56
C THR A 165 -20.30 0.37 -22.12
N PHE A 166 -20.03 1.07 -21.01
CA PHE A 166 -20.88 2.18 -20.57
C PHE A 166 -20.86 3.31 -21.59
N LYS A 167 -19.68 3.76 -22.03
CA LYS A 167 -19.57 4.83 -23.05
C LYS A 167 -20.29 4.52 -24.36
N GLU A 168 -20.42 3.24 -24.71
CA GLU A 168 -21.12 2.79 -25.92
C GLU A 168 -22.64 2.69 -25.74
N ARG A 169 -23.13 2.56 -24.49
CA ARG A 169 -24.56 2.32 -24.19
C ARG A 169 -25.27 3.48 -23.56
N VAL A 170 -24.56 4.33 -22.79
CA VAL A 170 -25.19 5.51 -22.17
C VAL A 170 -25.24 6.67 -23.15
N THR A 171 -26.35 7.38 -23.16
CA THR A 171 -26.51 8.59 -23.98
C THR A 171 -26.09 9.84 -23.24
N HIS A 172 -26.25 9.85 -21.90
CA HIS A 172 -25.89 10.97 -21.02
C HIS A 172 -25.24 10.47 -19.74
N PHE A 173 -24.25 11.19 -19.25
CA PHE A 173 -23.75 11.03 -17.88
C PHE A 173 -24.65 11.81 -16.92
N SER A 174 -24.65 11.44 -15.65
CA SER A 174 -25.50 12.05 -14.62
C SER A 174 -25.34 13.58 -14.51
N ASN A 175 -24.15 14.10 -14.75
CA ASN A 175 -23.89 15.55 -14.79
C ASN A 175 -24.42 16.24 -16.05
N GLN A 176 -24.78 15.52 -17.10
CA GLN A 176 -25.34 16.04 -18.37
C GLN A 176 -26.89 15.96 -18.40
N LEU A 177 -27.51 15.29 -17.43
CA LEU A 177 -28.97 15.19 -17.37
C LEU A 177 -29.70 16.51 -17.40
N PRO A 178 -29.21 17.62 -16.82
CA PRO A 178 -29.85 18.93 -16.95
C PRO A 178 -29.86 19.50 -18.38
N GLU A 179 -28.96 18.98 -19.25
CA GLU A 179 -28.81 19.42 -20.65
C GLU A 179 -29.68 18.61 -21.62
N ALA A 180 -30.27 17.49 -21.12
CA ALA A 180 -31.13 16.65 -21.95
C ALA A 180 -32.43 17.38 -22.35
N ALA A 181 -32.88 17.20 -23.59
CA ALA A 181 -34.08 17.81 -24.08
C ALA A 181 -35.33 17.25 -23.39
N GLU A 182 -36.36 18.09 -23.27
CA GLU A 182 -37.66 17.68 -22.67
C GLU A 182 -38.24 16.49 -23.43
N LYS A 183 -38.56 15.39 -22.71
CA LYS A 183 -39.06 14.10 -23.26
C LYS A 183 -38.03 13.30 -24.06
N GLU A 184 -36.74 13.64 -24.02
CA GLU A 184 -35.69 12.80 -24.58
C GLU A 184 -35.54 11.52 -23.77
N LYS A 185 -35.40 10.37 -24.48
CA LYS A 185 -35.11 9.08 -23.82
C LYS A 185 -33.63 9.01 -23.49
N VAL A 186 -33.28 9.15 -22.23
CA VAL A 186 -31.91 9.04 -21.75
C VAL A 186 -31.64 7.67 -21.16
N VAL A 187 -30.43 7.15 -21.41
CA VAL A 187 -29.85 5.96 -20.78
C VAL A 187 -28.65 6.44 -19.98
N VAL A 188 -28.67 6.22 -18.67
CA VAL A 188 -27.68 6.70 -17.71
C VAL A 188 -26.92 5.52 -17.11
#